data_10d43689f9fa3f25a6b825f2cff6b5eb
#
_entry.id   10d43689f9fa3f25a6b825f2cff6b5eb
#
_cell.length_a   1.000
_cell.length_b   1.000
_cell.length_c   1.000
_cell.angle_alpha   90.00
_cell.angle_beta   90.00
_cell.angle_gamma   90.00
#
_symmetry.space_group_name_H-M   'P 1'
#
loop_
_entity.id
_entity.type
_entity.pdbx_description
1 polymer ?
#
loop_
_entity_poly.entity_id
_entity_poly.type
_entity_poly.pdbx_seq_one_letter_code
_entity_poly.pdbx_strand_id
1 'polypeptide(L)'
;MSNFDFLKDEFIDLYELCLEAEKNCYIKPRTSAFYSRLALEFCVGLVYKFEKIQTSYNEMSLNDLINKKEFKDLFQDESQIAGLNLIRKFGNDAAHMLKNIISNADRNLSLNKDIALNCLKGIFDFTVWIAYCYGST
;
A
#
# COMPACT_ATOMS: atom_id res chain seq x y z
N MET A 1 2.68 19.63 -7.32
CA MET A 1 1.93 19.42 -6.08
C MET A 1 1.29 18.05 -6.03
N SER A 2 1.48 17.35 -4.94
CA SER A 2 0.94 16.00 -4.74
C SER A 2 -0.08 16.00 -3.62
N ASN A 3 -1.07 15.11 -3.73
CA ASN A 3 -2.01 14.89 -2.64
C ASN A 3 -1.33 14.30 -1.40
N PHE A 4 -0.10 13.80 -1.55
CA PHE A 4 0.68 13.20 -0.46
C PHE A 4 1.70 14.16 0.16
N ASP A 5 1.68 15.43 -0.20
CA ASP A 5 2.67 16.39 0.30
C ASP A 5 2.70 16.49 1.83
N PHE A 6 1.60 16.13 2.50
CA PHE A 6 1.55 16.12 3.97
C PHE A 6 2.51 15.12 4.60
N LEU A 7 3.02 14.15 3.84
CA LEU A 7 3.98 13.15 4.32
C LEU A 7 5.43 13.61 4.21
N LYS A 8 5.68 14.68 3.50
CA LYS A 8 7.00 15.03 3.01
C LYS A 8 8.03 15.27 4.11
N ASP A 9 7.62 15.90 5.19
CA ASP A 9 8.57 16.30 6.23
C ASP A 9 8.92 15.16 7.19
N GLU A 10 7.95 14.38 7.63
CA GLU A 10 8.18 13.33 8.63
C GLU A 10 8.35 11.93 8.03
N PHE A 11 7.75 11.69 6.89
CA PHE A 11 7.69 10.35 6.30
C PHE A 11 8.16 10.41 4.85
N ILE A 12 9.40 10.89 4.66
CA ILE A 12 9.92 11.16 3.31
C ILE A 12 9.98 9.89 2.45
N ASP A 13 10.38 8.75 3.03
CA ASP A 13 10.46 7.51 2.27
C ASP A 13 9.07 7.04 1.82
N LEU A 14 8.09 7.19 2.70
CA LEU A 14 6.69 6.87 2.37
C LEU A 14 6.17 7.83 1.30
N TYR A 15 6.49 9.11 1.44
CA TYR A 15 6.11 10.12 0.45
C TYR A 15 6.60 9.75 -0.94
N GLU A 16 7.85 9.33 -1.06
CA GLU A 16 8.43 8.98 -2.35
C GLU A 16 7.71 7.81 -3.00
N LEU A 17 7.34 6.79 -2.22
CA LEU A 17 6.59 5.65 -2.73
C LEU A 17 5.20 6.07 -3.21
N CYS A 18 4.53 6.89 -2.41
CA CYS A 18 3.18 7.38 -2.75
C CYS A 18 3.23 8.29 -3.98
N LEU A 19 4.28 9.10 -4.10
CA LEU A 19 4.45 9.98 -5.25
C LEU A 19 4.60 9.16 -6.54
N GLU A 20 5.36 8.08 -6.50
CA GLU A 20 5.50 7.21 -7.66
C GLU A 20 4.17 6.54 -8.01
N ALA A 21 3.42 6.10 -7.01
CA ALA A 21 2.10 5.54 -7.26
C ALA A 21 1.18 6.56 -7.93
N GLU A 22 1.18 7.79 -7.43
CA GLU A 22 0.34 8.86 -7.96
C GLU A 22 0.71 9.22 -9.40
N LYS A 23 2.00 9.37 -9.67
CA LYS A 23 2.50 9.76 -10.98
C LYS A 23 2.14 8.75 -12.06
N ASN A 24 2.11 7.48 -11.72
CA ASN A 24 1.94 6.41 -12.69
C ASN A 24 0.49 5.92 -12.83
N CYS A 25 -0.43 6.47 -12.07
CA CYS A 25 -1.80 5.94 -11.99
C CYS A 25 -2.49 5.84 -13.36
N TYR A 26 -2.35 6.87 -14.18
CA TYR A 26 -2.99 6.90 -15.51
C TYR A 26 -2.07 6.45 -16.64
N ILE A 27 -0.76 6.55 -16.44
CA ILE A 27 0.23 6.27 -17.47
C ILE A 27 0.67 4.81 -17.43
N LYS A 28 0.96 4.32 -16.24
CA LYS A 28 1.44 2.95 -16.02
C LYS A 28 0.72 2.36 -14.81
N PRO A 29 -0.55 1.94 -14.97
CA PRO A 29 -1.35 1.51 -13.81
C PRO A 29 -0.74 0.34 -13.03
N ARG A 30 -0.05 -0.59 -13.70
CA ARG A 30 0.63 -1.68 -13.00
C ARG A 30 1.72 -1.16 -12.08
N THR A 31 2.51 -0.21 -12.57
CA THR A 31 3.56 0.42 -11.78
C THR A 31 2.95 1.16 -10.58
N SER A 32 1.85 1.85 -10.81
CA SER A 32 1.14 2.55 -9.74
C SER A 32 0.67 1.57 -8.65
N ALA A 33 0.03 0.47 -9.04
CA ALA A 33 -0.45 -0.53 -8.08
C ALA A 33 0.70 -1.17 -7.31
N PHE A 34 1.82 -1.42 -7.97
CA PHE A 34 3.01 -1.95 -7.34
C PHE A 34 3.55 -1.00 -6.26
N TYR A 35 3.66 0.29 -6.58
CA TYR A 35 4.12 1.28 -5.62
C TYR A 35 3.13 1.50 -4.48
N SER A 36 1.83 1.41 -4.76
CA SER A 36 0.82 1.45 -3.68
C SER A 36 1.04 0.32 -2.69
N ARG A 37 1.38 -0.88 -3.19
CA ARG A 37 1.70 -2.02 -2.32
C ARG A 37 2.97 -1.79 -1.52
N LEU A 38 4.01 -1.24 -2.13
CA LEU A 38 5.24 -0.92 -1.40
C LEU A 38 4.96 0.10 -0.29
N ALA A 39 4.14 1.11 -0.60
CA ALA A 39 3.73 2.09 0.41
C ALA A 39 2.94 1.42 1.53
N LEU A 40 2.06 0.47 1.17
CA LEU A 40 1.31 -0.30 2.17
C LEU A 40 2.23 -1.08 3.09
N GLU A 41 3.24 -1.76 2.54
CA GLU A 41 4.22 -2.49 3.36
C GLU A 41 4.93 -1.55 4.33
N PHE A 42 5.32 -0.38 3.84
CA PHE A 42 5.99 0.62 4.67
C PHE A 42 5.06 1.06 5.81
N CYS A 43 3.81 1.36 5.50
CA CYS A 43 2.83 1.80 6.49
C CYS A 43 2.56 0.72 7.54
N VAL A 44 2.40 -0.53 7.11
CA VAL A 44 2.18 -1.64 8.05
C VAL A 44 3.39 -1.78 8.98
N GLY A 45 4.60 -1.65 8.42
CA GLY A 45 5.82 -1.66 9.23
C GLY A 45 5.84 -0.55 10.28
N LEU A 46 5.42 0.65 9.89
CA LEU A 46 5.33 1.78 10.83
C LEU A 46 4.35 1.48 11.95
N VAL A 47 3.18 0.92 11.63
CA VAL A 47 2.17 0.59 12.63
C VAL A 47 2.72 -0.41 13.64
N TYR A 48 3.37 -1.47 13.16
CA TYR A 48 3.96 -2.48 14.04
C TYR A 48 5.00 -1.87 14.96
N LYS A 49 5.80 -0.95 14.44
CA LYS A 49 6.84 -0.27 15.21
C LYS A 49 6.23 0.65 16.27
N PHE A 50 5.30 1.52 15.87
CA PHE A 50 4.71 2.49 16.78
C PHE A 50 3.80 1.84 17.82
N GLU A 51 3.08 0.79 17.46
CA GLU A 51 2.19 0.08 18.38
C GLU A 51 2.92 -0.99 19.18
N LYS A 52 4.20 -1.24 18.87
CA LYS A 52 5.03 -2.24 19.56
C LYS A 52 4.40 -3.63 19.55
N ILE A 53 3.83 -4.00 18.40
CA ILE A 53 3.22 -5.32 18.24
C ILE A 53 4.34 -6.35 18.13
N GLN A 54 4.34 -7.32 19.05
CA GLN A 54 5.33 -8.39 19.07
C GLN A 54 5.06 -9.39 17.95
N THR A 55 6.06 -9.60 17.09
CA THR A 55 5.91 -10.51 15.96
C THR A 55 7.26 -10.82 15.34
N SER A 56 7.33 -11.93 14.61
CA SER A 56 8.46 -12.26 13.76
C SER A 56 8.28 -11.55 12.41
N TYR A 57 8.41 -10.23 12.43
CA TYR A 57 8.09 -9.38 11.29
C TYR A 57 8.71 -9.85 9.99
N ASN A 58 10.01 -10.21 10.03
CA ASN A 58 10.73 -10.62 8.83
C ASN A 58 10.31 -11.99 8.30
N GLU A 59 9.62 -12.78 9.10
CA GLU A 59 9.18 -14.12 8.74
C GLU A 59 7.72 -14.18 8.31
N MET A 60 6.99 -13.07 8.46
CA MET A 60 5.56 -13.02 8.15
C MET A 60 5.30 -12.34 6.82
N SER A 61 4.35 -12.88 6.07
CA SER A 61 3.91 -12.24 4.83
C SER A 61 3.10 -10.98 5.15
N LEU A 62 2.99 -10.10 4.17
CA LEU A 62 2.14 -8.92 4.33
C LEU A 62 0.69 -9.31 4.63
N ASN A 63 0.21 -10.39 4.00
CA ASN A 63 -1.11 -10.92 4.30
C ASN A 63 -1.28 -11.25 5.79
N ASP A 64 -0.29 -11.94 6.36
CA ASP A 64 -0.33 -12.32 7.77
C ASP A 64 -0.27 -11.09 8.67
N LEU A 65 0.56 -10.12 8.33
CA LEU A 65 0.70 -8.89 9.12
C LEU A 65 -0.60 -8.08 9.15
N ILE A 66 -1.27 -7.94 8.01
CA ILE A 66 -2.53 -7.18 7.93
C ILE A 66 -3.64 -7.89 8.69
N ASN A 67 -3.65 -9.22 8.66
CA ASN A 67 -4.76 -9.99 9.23
C ASN A 67 -4.50 -10.46 10.66
N LYS A 68 -3.38 -10.09 11.26
CA LYS A 68 -3.11 -10.36 12.65
C LYS A 68 -4.09 -9.59 13.54
N LYS A 69 -4.61 -10.27 14.57
CA LYS A 69 -5.65 -9.69 15.41
C LYS A 69 -5.26 -8.33 16.01
N GLU A 70 -4.04 -8.23 16.52
CA GLU A 70 -3.57 -6.98 17.14
C GLU A 70 -3.53 -5.81 16.15
N PHE A 71 -3.20 -6.09 14.89
CA PHE A 71 -3.25 -5.07 13.86
C PHE A 71 -4.69 -4.70 13.51
N LYS A 72 -5.54 -5.71 13.28
CA LYS A 72 -6.94 -5.48 12.90
C LYS A 72 -7.71 -4.72 13.97
N ASP A 73 -7.40 -4.96 15.23
CA ASP A 73 -8.11 -4.33 16.33
C ASP A 73 -7.87 -2.82 16.42
N LEU A 74 -6.88 -2.30 15.71
CA LEU A 74 -6.64 -0.85 15.65
C LEU A 74 -7.66 -0.12 14.79
N PHE A 75 -8.40 -0.84 13.97
CA PHE A 75 -9.36 -0.26 13.02
C PHE A 75 -10.79 -0.59 13.46
N GLN A 76 -11.66 0.42 13.39
CA GLN A 76 -13.04 0.27 13.85
C GLN A 76 -13.94 -0.40 12.80
N ASP A 77 -13.54 -0.32 11.54
CA ASP A 77 -14.37 -0.76 10.42
C ASP A 77 -13.63 -1.84 9.62
N GLU A 78 -14.29 -2.97 9.43
CA GLU A 78 -13.72 -4.06 8.64
C GLU A 78 -13.43 -3.66 7.20
N SER A 79 -14.13 -2.65 6.68
CA SER A 79 -13.89 -2.16 5.32
C SER A 79 -12.49 -1.57 5.17
N GLN A 80 -11.91 -1.04 6.25
CA GLN A 80 -10.55 -0.52 6.22
C GLN A 80 -9.56 -1.65 5.97
N ILE A 81 -9.70 -2.77 6.66
CA ILE A 81 -8.86 -3.95 6.46
C ILE A 81 -9.06 -4.53 5.06
N ALA A 82 -10.31 -4.60 4.61
CA ALA A 82 -10.60 -5.08 3.25
C ALA A 82 -9.92 -4.21 2.20
N GLY A 83 -9.91 -2.90 2.40
CA GLY A 83 -9.22 -1.97 1.50
C GLY A 83 -7.72 -2.22 1.45
N LEU A 84 -7.08 -2.48 2.59
CA LEU A 84 -5.66 -2.79 2.64
C LEU A 84 -5.35 -4.11 1.93
N ASN A 85 -6.19 -5.12 2.12
CA ASN A 85 -6.03 -6.40 1.44
C ASN A 85 -6.18 -6.28 -0.08
N LEU A 86 -7.05 -5.37 -0.52
CA LEU A 86 -7.22 -5.10 -1.95
C LEU A 86 -5.93 -4.53 -2.57
N ILE A 87 -5.31 -3.56 -1.90
CA ILE A 87 -4.04 -2.99 -2.34
C ILE A 87 -2.97 -4.08 -2.42
N ARG A 88 -2.90 -4.91 -1.38
CA ARG A 88 -1.93 -6.02 -1.33
C ARG A 88 -2.13 -6.96 -2.52
N LYS A 89 -3.36 -7.34 -2.77
CA LYS A 89 -3.69 -8.30 -3.82
C LYS A 89 -3.35 -7.76 -5.21
N PHE A 90 -3.83 -6.56 -5.52
CA PHE A 90 -3.57 -5.98 -6.85
C PHE A 90 -2.10 -5.62 -7.04
N GLY A 91 -1.42 -5.21 -5.98
CA GLY A 91 0.01 -4.95 -6.03
C GLY A 91 0.82 -6.22 -6.28
N ASN A 92 0.40 -7.35 -5.71
CA ASN A 92 1.01 -8.64 -5.97
C ASN A 92 0.81 -9.04 -7.44
N ASP A 93 -0.40 -8.87 -7.96
CA ASP A 93 -0.69 -9.17 -9.35
C ASP A 93 0.17 -8.31 -10.28
N ALA A 94 0.32 -7.05 -9.97
CA ALA A 94 1.17 -6.13 -10.74
C ALA A 94 2.62 -6.60 -10.73
N ALA A 95 3.14 -7.02 -9.57
CA ALA A 95 4.52 -7.51 -9.45
C ALA A 95 4.72 -8.76 -10.32
N HIS A 96 3.77 -9.68 -10.31
CA HIS A 96 3.84 -10.89 -11.15
C HIS A 96 3.85 -10.54 -12.62
N MET A 97 3.02 -9.59 -13.04
CA MET A 97 2.98 -9.15 -14.44
C MET A 97 4.30 -8.54 -14.88
N LEU A 98 4.89 -7.69 -14.02
CA LEU A 98 6.18 -7.07 -14.34
C LEU A 98 7.29 -8.11 -14.40
N LYS A 99 7.21 -9.14 -13.57
CA LYS A 99 8.22 -10.20 -13.52
C LYS A 99 8.14 -11.13 -14.72
N ASN A 100 6.93 -11.41 -15.19
CA ASN A 100 6.69 -12.42 -16.23
C ASN A 100 6.32 -11.85 -17.58
N ILE A 101 6.54 -10.56 -17.78
CA ILE A 101 6.09 -9.85 -18.98
C ILE A 101 6.67 -10.44 -20.25
N ILE A 102 7.89 -10.96 -20.22
CA ILE A 102 8.57 -11.50 -21.38
C ILE A 102 8.10 -12.92 -21.69
N SER A 103 7.91 -13.73 -20.67
CA SER A 103 7.64 -15.15 -20.83
C SER A 103 6.15 -15.48 -20.99
N ASN A 104 5.28 -14.58 -20.60
CA ASN A 104 3.85 -14.86 -20.61
C ASN A 104 3.11 -13.96 -21.59
N ALA A 105 2.57 -14.58 -22.61
CA ALA A 105 1.80 -13.88 -23.63
C ALA A 105 0.36 -13.61 -23.20
N ASP A 106 -0.09 -14.18 -22.09
CA ASP A 106 -1.44 -13.95 -21.62
C ASP A 106 -1.62 -12.52 -21.15
N ARG A 107 -2.48 -11.79 -21.80
CA ARG A 107 -2.74 -10.38 -21.54
C ARG A 107 -4.03 -10.13 -20.81
N ASN A 108 -4.64 -11.16 -20.28
CA ASN A 108 -5.94 -11.05 -19.64
C ASN A 108 -5.86 -10.44 -18.25
N LEU A 109 -4.65 -10.26 -17.71
CA LEU A 109 -4.49 -9.56 -16.47
C LEU A 109 -4.64 -8.07 -16.73
N SER A 110 -5.86 -7.62 -16.70
CA SER A 110 -6.17 -6.22 -16.98
C SER A 110 -6.11 -5.41 -15.68
N LEU A 111 -4.90 -5.04 -15.28
CA LEU A 111 -4.77 -4.05 -14.24
C LEU A 111 -4.86 -2.69 -14.91
N ASN A 112 -6.04 -2.11 -14.88
CA ASN A 112 -6.31 -0.86 -15.56
C ASN A 112 -6.22 0.33 -14.60
N LYS A 113 -6.40 1.54 -15.15
CA LYS A 113 -6.30 2.77 -14.37
C LYS A 113 -7.32 2.86 -13.25
N ASP A 114 -8.49 2.25 -13.41
CA ASP A 114 -9.53 2.30 -12.38
C ASP A 114 -9.12 1.51 -11.16
N ILE A 115 -8.53 0.33 -11.36
CA ILE A 115 -8.00 -0.48 -10.27
C ILE A 115 -6.84 0.24 -9.59
N ALA A 116 -5.92 0.82 -10.39
CA ALA A 116 -4.81 1.57 -9.85
C ALA A 116 -5.29 2.77 -9.04
N LEU A 117 -6.32 3.46 -9.51
CA LEU A 117 -6.90 4.59 -8.79
C LEU A 117 -7.52 4.16 -7.47
N ASN A 118 -8.18 3.01 -7.44
CA ASN A 118 -8.75 2.48 -6.19
C ASN A 118 -7.65 2.14 -5.20
N CYS A 119 -6.55 1.55 -5.65
CA CYS A 119 -5.38 1.30 -4.80
C CYS A 119 -4.81 2.61 -4.27
N LEU A 120 -4.68 3.60 -5.13
CA LEU A 120 -4.15 4.91 -4.77
C LEU A 120 -5.01 5.59 -3.72
N LYS A 121 -6.34 5.55 -3.88
CA LYS A 121 -7.26 6.10 -2.88
C LYS A 121 -7.15 5.38 -1.55
N GLY A 122 -7.02 4.05 -1.60
CA GLY A 122 -6.87 3.26 -0.38
C GLY A 122 -5.58 3.60 0.36
N ILE A 123 -4.48 3.75 -0.36
CA ILE A 123 -3.21 4.12 0.27
C ILE A 123 -3.24 5.55 0.77
N PHE A 124 -3.93 6.45 0.06
CA PHE A 124 -4.12 7.81 0.53
C PHE A 124 -4.83 7.82 1.89
N ASP A 125 -5.94 7.11 2.00
CA ASP A 125 -6.70 7.04 3.25
C ASP A 125 -5.85 6.46 4.38
N PHE A 126 -5.07 5.42 4.10
CA PHE A 126 -4.22 4.81 5.11
C PHE A 126 -3.11 5.77 5.55
N THR A 127 -2.49 6.49 4.62
CA THR A 127 -1.44 7.45 4.97
C THR A 127 -1.98 8.62 5.76
N VAL A 128 -3.22 9.05 5.48
CA VAL A 128 -3.88 10.07 6.31
C VAL A 128 -4.04 9.55 7.74
N TRP A 129 -4.48 8.30 7.88
CA TRP A 129 -4.62 7.67 9.19
C TRP A 129 -3.26 7.58 9.90
N ILE A 130 -2.20 7.20 9.19
CA ILE A 130 -0.84 7.14 9.73
C ILE A 130 -0.41 8.52 10.25
N ALA A 131 -0.59 9.55 9.45
CA ALA A 131 -0.21 10.91 9.84
C ALA A 131 -1.00 11.39 11.04
N TYR A 132 -2.28 11.06 11.08
CA TYR A 132 -3.15 11.43 12.20
C TYR A 132 -2.71 10.75 13.49
N CYS A 133 -2.42 9.46 13.43
CA CYS A 133 -2.10 8.67 14.62
C CYS A 133 -0.65 8.86 15.10
N TYR A 134 0.28 9.04 14.17
CA TYR A 134 1.72 8.99 14.49
C TYR A 134 2.48 10.25 14.10
N GLY A 135 1.83 11.20 13.45
CA GLY A 135 2.47 12.47 13.11
C GLY A 135 2.68 13.32 14.35
N SER A 136 3.70 14.19 14.29
CA SER A 136 4.08 15.01 15.44
C SER A 136 3.29 16.31 15.56
N THR A 137 2.43 16.63 14.61
CA THR A 137 1.63 17.86 14.66
C THR A 137 0.18 17.60 14.90
#